data_8ef28eb5b805f64171a649fd5c498583
#
_entry.id   8ef28eb5b805f64171a649fd5c498583
#
_cell.length_a   1.000
_cell.length_b   1.000
_cell.length_c   1.000
_cell.angle_alpha   90.00
_cell.angle_beta   90.00
_cell.angle_gamma   90.00
#
_symmetry.space_group_name_H-M   'P 1'
#
loop_
_entity.id
_entity.type
_entity.pdbx_description
1 polymer ?
#
loop_
_entity_poly.entity_id
_entity_poly.type
_entity_poly.pdbx_seq_one_letter_code
_entity_poly.pdbx_strand_id
1 'polypeptide(L)'
;MEITSINTESLSRMFLAGAKNLEAKKEWINELNVFPVPDGDTGTNMSMTIMSAAREVGALSNPTMKELAKAISSGSLRGARGNSGVILSQLFRGFCKVIKEYDEVDVSVLCDAFQKAVETAYKAVMKPKEGTILTVAKGAADKALDLAQETEDLVYFCDEVIKHAEYVLSQTPEMLPVLKQAGVVDSGGQGLVQVLKGAYDSLLGKEIDYSIEETPASAGTAKVSEPAEQEIKYGYCTEFIIVLTRPLSEKEEKEYKSYLESIGDSIVVVADDEVVKTHVPVSYTHLTLPTTPY
;
A
#
# COMPACT_ATOMS: atom_id res chain seq x y z
N MET A 1 -18.34 -20.86 14.17
CA MET A 1 -19.37 -19.81 14.02
C MET A 1 -19.07 -19.13 12.69
N GLU A 2 -19.98 -19.21 11.76
CA GLU A 2 -19.82 -18.61 10.45
C GLU A 2 -19.96 -17.09 10.56
N ILE A 3 -19.03 -16.32 10.03
CA ILE A 3 -19.10 -14.86 10.00
C ILE A 3 -19.45 -14.46 8.57
N THR A 4 -20.63 -13.88 8.37
CA THR A 4 -21.14 -13.53 7.03
C THR A 4 -21.07 -12.04 6.72
N SER A 5 -20.87 -11.18 7.74
CA SER A 5 -20.67 -9.74 7.56
C SER A 5 -19.70 -9.15 8.57
N ILE A 6 -19.05 -8.06 8.20
CA ILE A 6 -18.11 -7.27 9.01
C ILE A 6 -18.69 -5.86 9.13
N ASN A 7 -18.97 -5.44 10.35
CA ASN A 7 -19.39 -4.06 10.63
C ASN A 7 -18.18 -3.11 10.72
N THR A 8 -18.45 -1.83 10.83
CA THR A 8 -17.43 -0.77 10.88
C THR A 8 -16.45 -0.94 12.02
N GLU A 9 -16.91 -1.34 13.21
CA GLU A 9 -16.05 -1.54 14.39
C GLU A 9 -15.07 -2.71 14.17
N SER A 10 -15.58 -3.82 13.64
CA SER A 10 -14.76 -5.00 13.33
C SER A 10 -13.74 -4.69 12.24
N LEU A 11 -14.15 -3.97 11.18
CA LEU A 11 -13.24 -3.58 10.10
C LEU A 11 -12.16 -2.60 10.59
N SER A 12 -12.52 -1.67 11.49
CA SER A 12 -11.55 -0.78 12.15
C SER A 12 -10.48 -1.58 12.92
N ARG A 13 -10.91 -2.55 13.73
CA ARG A 13 -9.98 -3.44 14.45
C ARG A 13 -9.10 -4.26 13.52
N MET A 14 -9.67 -4.81 12.46
CA MET A 14 -8.91 -5.57 11.44
C MET A 14 -7.84 -4.69 10.78
N PHE A 15 -8.18 -3.44 10.44
CA PHE A 15 -7.20 -2.51 9.86
C PHE A 15 -6.07 -2.18 10.83
N LEU A 16 -6.38 -1.88 12.09
CA LEU A 16 -5.38 -1.60 13.13
C LEU A 16 -4.47 -2.80 13.39
N ALA A 17 -5.05 -4.02 13.41
CA ALA A 17 -4.28 -5.26 13.55
C ALA A 17 -3.32 -5.51 12.37
N GLY A 18 -3.79 -5.25 11.14
CA GLY A 18 -2.95 -5.30 9.95
C GLY A 18 -1.78 -4.32 10.01
N ALA A 19 -2.04 -3.10 10.48
CA ALA A 19 -1.01 -2.07 10.66
C ALA A 19 0.05 -2.49 11.70
N LYS A 20 -0.38 -3.01 12.84
CA LYS A 20 0.52 -3.51 13.89
C LYS A 20 1.36 -4.70 13.43
N ASN A 21 0.76 -5.66 12.72
CA ASN A 21 1.49 -6.82 12.21
C ASN A 21 2.57 -6.43 11.19
N LEU A 22 2.27 -5.46 10.32
CA LEU A 22 3.25 -4.91 9.38
C LEU A 22 4.38 -4.18 10.12
N GLU A 23 4.03 -3.32 11.08
CA GLU A 23 5.02 -2.57 11.88
C GLU A 23 5.97 -3.50 12.63
N ALA A 24 5.45 -4.55 13.26
CA ALA A 24 6.25 -5.54 13.99
C ALA A 24 7.25 -6.30 13.11
N LYS A 25 6.99 -6.38 11.80
CA LYS A 25 7.80 -7.14 10.84
C LYS A 25 8.56 -6.25 9.85
N LYS A 26 8.56 -4.93 10.03
CA LYS A 26 9.14 -3.98 9.06
C LYS A 26 10.62 -4.24 8.78
N GLU A 27 11.42 -4.56 9.80
CA GLU A 27 12.85 -4.80 9.63
C GLU A 27 13.12 -6.05 8.77
N TRP A 28 12.39 -7.14 9.01
CA TRP A 28 12.48 -8.33 8.18
C TRP A 28 12.05 -8.05 6.72
N ILE A 29 11.02 -7.22 6.51
CA ILE A 29 10.60 -6.82 5.16
C ILE A 29 11.67 -5.94 4.49
N ASN A 30 12.37 -5.10 5.25
CA ASN A 30 13.50 -4.31 4.76
C ASN A 30 14.63 -5.21 4.21
N GLU A 31 14.91 -6.34 4.88
CA GLU A 31 15.94 -7.30 4.44
C GLU A 31 15.63 -7.95 3.08
N LEU A 32 14.35 -8.01 2.68
CA LEU A 32 13.93 -8.54 1.38
C LEU A 32 14.03 -7.53 0.24
N ASN A 33 14.31 -6.25 0.56
CA ASN A 33 14.26 -5.17 -0.43
C ASN A 33 15.49 -5.14 -1.33
N VAL A 34 15.34 -5.69 -2.54
CA VAL A 34 16.38 -5.69 -3.58
C VAL A 34 15.91 -5.06 -4.88
N PHE A 35 14.64 -4.65 -4.98
CA PHE A 35 14.05 -4.07 -6.18
C PHE A 35 12.99 -2.99 -5.80
N PRO A 36 12.87 -1.89 -6.56
CA PRO A 36 13.71 -1.47 -7.71
C PRO A 36 15.09 -0.93 -7.33
N VAL A 37 15.27 -0.50 -6.08
CA VAL A 37 16.54 -0.04 -5.49
C VAL A 37 16.75 -0.79 -4.19
N PRO A 38 17.93 -1.36 -3.94
CA PRO A 38 18.22 -2.14 -2.73
C PRO A 38 18.61 -1.22 -1.56
N ASP A 39 17.73 -0.29 -1.18
CA ASP A 39 17.93 0.69 -0.09
C ASP A 39 17.45 0.20 1.28
N GLY A 40 16.80 -0.99 1.33
CA GLY A 40 16.40 -1.62 2.57
C GLY A 40 15.31 -0.87 3.34
N ASP A 41 14.43 -0.14 2.66
CA ASP A 41 13.47 0.75 3.30
C ASP A 41 12.00 0.39 3.06
N THR A 42 11.70 -0.66 2.27
CA THR A 42 10.32 -1.04 1.90
C THR A 42 9.41 -1.25 3.11
N GLY A 43 9.85 -2.02 4.09
CA GLY A 43 9.09 -2.30 5.31
C GLY A 43 8.84 -1.02 6.12
N THR A 44 9.86 -0.18 6.25
CA THR A 44 9.78 1.13 6.92
C THR A 44 8.77 2.04 6.21
N ASN A 45 8.86 2.16 4.89
CA ASN A 45 7.97 3.01 4.09
C ASN A 45 6.51 2.55 4.16
N MET A 46 6.27 1.25 4.04
CA MET A 46 4.93 0.67 4.17
C MET A 46 4.37 0.84 5.59
N SER A 47 5.20 0.60 6.62
CA SER A 47 4.83 0.80 8.02
C SER A 47 4.46 2.26 8.31
N MET A 48 5.29 3.23 7.93
CA MET A 48 4.98 4.65 8.10
C MET A 48 3.67 5.05 7.40
N THR A 49 3.43 4.49 6.23
CA THR A 49 2.22 4.75 5.44
C THR A 49 0.96 4.25 6.16
N ILE A 50 0.94 2.98 6.56
CA ILE A 50 -0.25 2.41 7.21
C ILE A 50 -0.45 2.96 8.62
N MET A 51 0.63 3.23 9.36
CA MET A 51 0.55 3.81 10.72
C MET A 51 0.04 5.26 10.71
N SER A 52 0.27 6.01 9.62
CA SER A 52 -0.37 7.32 9.44
C SER A 52 -1.90 7.20 9.38
N ALA A 53 -2.41 6.25 8.61
CA ALA A 53 -3.85 5.97 8.58
C ALA A 53 -4.36 5.38 9.91
N ALA A 54 -3.59 4.49 10.54
CA ALA A 54 -3.97 3.88 11.82
C ALA A 54 -4.15 4.90 12.94
N ARG A 55 -3.35 5.97 12.98
CA ARG A 55 -3.56 7.08 13.94
C ARG A 55 -4.89 7.79 13.70
N GLU A 56 -5.26 8.03 12.45
CA GLU A 56 -6.54 8.67 12.13
C GLU A 56 -7.72 7.75 12.46
N VAL A 57 -7.60 6.46 12.16
CA VAL A 57 -8.61 5.44 12.52
C VAL A 57 -8.75 5.33 14.05
N GLY A 58 -7.64 5.27 14.78
CA GLY A 58 -7.63 5.18 16.24
C GLY A 58 -8.19 6.41 16.95
N ALA A 59 -8.22 7.57 16.28
CA ALA A 59 -8.81 8.80 16.82
C ALA A 59 -10.34 8.88 16.61
N LEU A 60 -10.94 7.97 15.82
CA LEU A 60 -12.37 7.97 15.57
C LEU A 60 -13.14 7.36 16.74
N SER A 61 -14.26 7.96 17.08
CA SER A 61 -15.21 7.45 18.08
C SER A 61 -16.50 7.05 17.39
N ASN A 62 -16.83 5.74 17.40
CA ASN A 62 -18.04 5.21 16.75
C ASN A 62 -18.22 5.69 15.29
N PRO A 63 -17.24 5.49 14.41
CA PRO A 63 -17.32 6.00 13.05
C PRO A 63 -18.38 5.26 12.23
N THR A 64 -18.91 5.96 11.25
CA THR A 64 -19.60 5.33 10.11
C THR A 64 -18.56 4.68 9.19
N MET A 65 -18.99 3.74 8.33
CA MET A 65 -18.10 3.12 7.34
C MET A 65 -17.46 4.17 6.42
N LYS A 66 -18.20 5.22 6.07
CA LYS A 66 -17.71 6.33 5.26
C LYS A 66 -16.58 7.11 5.95
N GLU A 67 -16.69 7.37 7.25
CA GLU A 67 -15.65 8.07 8.03
C GLU A 67 -14.43 7.19 8.21
N LEU A 68 -14.61 5.90 8.48
CA LEU A 68 -13.52 4.92 8.54
C LEU A 68 -12.77 4.85 7.20
N ALA A 69 -13.50 4.69 6.09
CA ALA A 69 -12.92 4.64 4.75
C ALA A 69 -12.16 5.93 4.40
N LYS A 70 -12.67 7.10 4.80
CA LYS A 70 -11.97 8.38 4.62
C LYS A 70 -10.67 8.42 5.44
N ALA A 71 -10.70 8.03 6.70
CA ALA A 71 -9.51 8.01 7.57
C ALA A 71 -8.42 7.09 6.99
N ILE A 72 -8.78 5.87 6.54
CA ILE A 72 -7.85 4.93 5.93
C ILE A 72 -7.27 5.51 4.63
N SER A 73 -8.12 5.95 3.70
CA SER A 73 -7.69 6.42 2.38
C SER A 73 -6.84 7.69 2.46
N SER A 74 -7.33 8.71 3.14
CA SER A 74 -6.63 10.00 3.23
C SER A 74 -5.42 9.93 4.16
N GLY A 75 -5.51 9.22 5.28
CA GLY A 75 -4.41 9.05 6.22
C GLY A 75 -3.24 8.30 5.60
N SER A 76 -3.50 7.22 4.85
CA SER A 76 -2.44 6.48 4.15
C SER A 76 -1.80 7.30 3.03
N LEU A 77 -2.58 8.09 2.29
CA LEU A 77 -2.03 8.94 1.23
C LEU A 77 -1.12 10.05 1.78
N ARG A 78 -1.56 10.73 2.86
CA ARG A 78 -0.72 11.76 3.51
C ARG A 78 0.58 11.17 4.09
N GLY A 79 0.49 9.98 4.66
CA GLY A 79 1.64 9.29 5.24
C GLY A 79 2.48 8.48 4.27
N ALA A 80 2.07 8.34 3.00
CA ALA A 80 2.75 7.48 2.05
C ALA A 80 4.23 7.88 1.86
N ARG A 81 5.13 6.88 1.86
CA ARG A 81 6.57 7.03 1.64
C ARG A 81 7.05 6.01 0.63
N GLY A 82 8.00 6.43 -0.20
CA GLY A 82 8.56 5.60 -1.27
C GLY A 82 7.51 5.02 -2.23
N ASN A 83 7.95 4.27 -3.22
CA ASN A 83 7.04 3.60 -4.16
C ASN A 83 6.11 2.60 -3.45
N SER A 84 6.65 1.83 -2.51
CA SER A 84 5.90 0.80 -1.78
C SER A 84 4.77 1.39 -0.94
N GLY A 85 5.03 2.49 -0.23
CA GLY A 85 4.00 3.17 0.55
C GLY A 85 2.93 3.83 -0.32
N VAL A 86 3.34 4.46 -1.43
CA VAL A 86 2.36 5.06 -2.36
C VAL A 86 1.46 3.99 -2.98
N ILE A 87 2.02 2.85 -3.43
CA ILE A 87 1.22 1.74 -3.99
C ILE A 87 0.27 1.19 -2.92
N LEU A 88 0.75 0.95 -1.69
CA LEU A 88 -0.10 0.50 -0.57
C LEU A 88 -1.25 1.49 -0.32
N SER A 89 -0.98 2.80 -0.32
CA SER A 89 -2.01 3.82 -0.16
C SER A 89 -3.07 3.77 -1.28
N GLN A 90 -2.68 3.40 -2.51
CA GLN A 90 -3.62 3.26 -3.63
C GLN A 90 -4.46 1.98 -3.54
N LEU A 91 -3.89 0.89 -3.01
CA LEU A 91 -4.67 -0.30 -2.67
C LEU A 91 -5.75 0.05 -1.64
N PHE A 92 -5.40 0.74 -0.57
CA PHE A 92 -6.37 1.20 0.43
C PHE A 92 -7.40 2.16 -0.17
N ARG A 93 -6.97 3.10 -0.99
CA ARG A 93 -7.89 4.05 -1.65
C ARG A 93 -8.93 3.33 -2.52
N GLY A 94 -8.51 2.35 -3.31
CA GLY A 94 -9.42 1.55 -4.13
C GLY A 94 -10.40 0.75 -3.28
N PHE A 95 -9.91 0.07 -2.25
CA PHE A 95 -10.69 -0.67 -1.28
C PHE A 95 -11.76 0.22 -0.62
N CYS A 96 -11.35 1.37 -0.10
CA CYS A 96 -12.22 2.33 0.56
C CYS A 96 -13.28 2.95 -0.35
N LYS A 97 -13.03 3.04 -1.67
CA LYS A 97 -14.04 3.53 -2.63
C LYS A 97 -15.28 2.64 -2.68
N VAL A 98 -15.13 1.35 -2.41
CA VAL A 98 -16.24 0.40 -2.40
C VAL A 98 -16.90 0.38 -1.03
N ILE A 99 -16.17 0.09 0.03
CA ILE A 99 -16.74 -0.15 1.35
C ILE A 99 -17.50 1.04 1.92
N LYS A 100 -17.14 2.29 1.58
CA LYS A 100 -17.79 3.51 2.06
C LYS A 100 -19.29 3.63 1.70
N GLU A 101 -19.76 2.85 0.72
CA GLU A 101 -21.14 2.85 0.25
C GLU A 101 -22.01 1.84 1.01
N TYR A 102 -21.46 1.10 1.97
CA TYR A 102 -22.12 0.02 2.71
C TYR A 102 -22.00 0.25 4.21
N ASP A 103 -22.97 -0.23 4.98
CA ASP A 103 -22.92 -0.21 6.45
C ASP A 103 -22.19 -1.45 6.99
N GLU A 104 -22.28 -2.56 6.27
CA GLU A 104 -21.60 -3.82 6.54
C GLU A 104 -20.96 -4.38 5.28
N VAL A 105 -19.89 -5.13 5.45
CA VAL A 105 -19.10 -5.74 4.37
C VAL A 105 -19.26 -7.25 4.43
N ASP A 106 -19.87 -7.82 3.43
CA ASP A 106 -19.96 -9.26 3.18
C ASP A 106 -18.89 -9.73 2.19
N VAL A 107 -18.92 -11.01 1.82
CA VAL A 107 -17.97 -11.59 0.85
C VAL A 107 -18.05 -10.88 -0.51
N SER A 108 -19.25 -10.52 -0.99
CA SER A 108 -19.44 -9.86 -2.29
C SER A 108 -18.83 -8.46 -2.29
N VAL A 109 -19.13 -7.66 -1.26
CA VAL A 109 -18.57 -6.30 -1.10
C VAL A 109 -17.06 -6.36 -0.94
N LEU A 110 -16.55 -7.35 -0.19
CA LEU A 110 -15.10 -7.53 0.01
C LEU A 110 -14.39 -7.90 -1.29
N CYS A 111 -15.00 -8.78 -2.10
CA CYS A 111 -14.50 -9.11 -3.44
C CYS A 111 -14.40 -7.86 -4.33
N ASP A 112 -15.48 -7.08 -4.42
CA ASP A 112 -15.49 -5.84 -5.21
C ASP A 112 -14.45 -4.83 -4.70
N ALA A 113 -14.26 -4.77 -3.38
CA ALA A 113 -13.26 -3.90 -2.75
C ALA A 113 -11.83 -4.33 -3.12
N PHE A 114 -11.52 -5.63 -3.15
CA PHE A 114 -10.21 -6.13 -3.62
C PHE A 114 -9.98 -5.83 -5.10
N GLN A 115 -10.98 -6.07 -5.96
CA GLN A 115 -10.88 -5.75 -7.39
C GLN A 115 -10.62 -4.26 -7.60
N LYS A 116 -11.34 -3.40 -6.88
CA LYS A 116 -11.17 -1.94 -6.98
C LYS A 116 -9.83 -1.47 -6.42
N ALA A 117 -9.31 -2.11 -5.40
CA ALA A 117 -7.98 -1.85 -4.85
C ALA A 117 -6.90 -2.07 -5.93
N VAL A 118 -6.94 -3.22 -6.60
CA VAL A 118 -6.00 -3.58 -7.67
C VAL A 118 -6.12 -2.62 -8.86
N GLU A 119 -7.32 -2.37 -9.35
CA GLU A 119 -7.55 -1.42 -10.44
C GLU A 119 -6.95 -0.04 -10.14
N THR A 120 -7.18 0.45 -8.91
CA THR A 120 -6.70 1.78 -8.49
C THR A 120 -5.19 1.83 -8.40
N ALA A 121 -4.56 0.78 -7.85
CA ALA A 121 -3.10 0.71 -7.72
C ALA A 121 -2.40 0.59 -9.08
N TYR A 122 -2.90 -0.27 -9.99
CA TYR A 122 -2.34 -0.38 -11.34
C TYR A 122 -2.44 0.92 -12.14
N LYS A 123 -3.54 1.67 -11.98
CA LYS A 123 -3.69 2.99 -12.64
C LYS A 123 -2.73 4.05 -12.11
N ALA A 124 -2.27 3.92 -10.88
CA ALA A 124 -1.35 4.87 -10.27
C ALA A 124 0.10 4.66 -10.70
N VAL A 125 0.47 3.42 -11.06
CA VAL A 125 1.83 3.06 -11.48
C VAL A 125 1.92 3.15 -13.00
N MET A 126 2.78 4.03 -13.51
CA MET A 126 2.88 4.28 -14.96
C MET A 126 3.43 3.10 -15.76
N LYS A 127 4.35 2.32 -15.17
CA LYS A 127 4.95 1.13 -15.78
C LYS A 127 4.91 -0.02 -14.78
N PRO A 128 3.73 -0.62 -14.56
CA PRO A 128 3.61 -1.74 -13.62
C PRO A 128 4.50 -2.91 -14.06
N LYS A 129 5.16 -3.54 -13.09
CA LYS A 129 5.98 -4.73 -13.30
C LYS A 129 5.40 -5.91 -12.55
N GLU A 130 5.36 -7.05 -13.24
CA GLU A 130 4.96 -8.31 -12.62
C GLU A 130 6.07 -8.83 -11.68
N GLY A 131 5.68 -9.64 -10.70
CA GLY A 131 6.57 -10.11 -9.64
C GLY A 131 6.71 -9.11 -8.49
N THR A 132 5.78 -8.16 -8.35
CA THR A 132 5.78 -7.12 -7.30
C THR A 132 4.50 -7.17 -6.45
N ILE A 133 4.39 -6.28 -5.47
CA ILE A 133 3.18 -6.08 -4.65
C ILE A 133 1.88 -6.04 -5.50
N LEU A 134 1.95 -5.47 -6.72
CA LEU A 134 0.80 -5.41 -7.62
C LEU A 134 0.35 -6.80 -8.06
N THR A 135 1.29 -7.69 -8.36
CA THR A 135 1.01 -9.07 -8.75
C THR A 135 0.40 -9.85 -7.60
N VAL A 136 0.93 -9.67 -6.38
CA VAL A 136 0.39 -10.32 -5.17
C VAL A 136 -1.03 -9.81 -4.87
N ALA A 137 -1.25 -8.50 -4.96
CA ALA A 137 -2.58 -7.90 -4.79
C ALA A 137 -3.58 -8.43 -5.83
N LYS A 138 -3.15 -8.53 -7.10
CA LYS A 138 -3.96 -9.08 -8.18
C LYS A 138 -4.32 -10.55 -7.92
N GLY A 139 -3.36 -11.38 -7.52
CA GLY A 139 -3.62 -12.77 -7.16
C GLY A 139 -4.63 -12.91 -6.03
N ALA A 140 -4.52 -12.09 -4.98
CA ALA A 140 -5.51 -12.04 -3.91
C ALA A 140 -6.92 -11.68 -4.42
N ALA A 141 -7.02 -10.67 -5.29
CA ALA A 141 -8.28 -10.23 -5.87
C ALA A 141 -8.89 -11.28 -6.83
N ASP A 142 -8.07 -11.93 -7.67
CA ASP A 142 -8.51 -13.00 -8.57
C ASP A 142 -9.09 -14.17 -7.76
N LYS A 143 -8.41 -14.59 -6.68
CA LYS A 143 -8.92 -15.64 -5.77
C LYS A 143 -10.20 -15.23 -5.05
N ALA A 144 -10.29 -13.96 -4.64
CA ALA A 144 -11.51 -13.40 -4.03
C ALA A 144 -12.71 -13.50 -4.99
N LEU A 145 -12.49 -13.26 -6.29
CA LEU A 145 -13.53 -13.35 -7.32
C LEU A 145 -14.04 -14.79 -7.47
N ASP A 146 -13.14 -15.77 -7.48
CA ASP A 146 -13.50 -17.19 -7.54
C ASP A 146 -14.36 -17.59 -6.32
N LEU A 147 -13.91 -17.22 -5.11
CA LEU A 147 -14.57 -17.60 -3.86
C LEU A 147 -15.89 -16.89 -3.61
N ALA A 148 -16.11 -15.69 -4.15
CA ALA A 148 -17.35 -14.93 -3.95
C ALA A 148 -18.59 -15.67 -4.51
N GLN A 149 -18.41 -16.67 -5.36
CA GLN A 149 -19.50 -17.51 -5.87
C GLN A 149 -19.64 -18.84 -5.11
N GLU A 150 -18.69 -19.15 -4.22
CA GLU A 150 -18.59 -20.45 -3.54
C GLU A 150 -18.98 -20.40 -2.07
N THR A 151 -18.80 -19.26 -1.40
CA THR A 151 -18.98 -19.13 0.04
C THR A 151 -19.50 -17.77 0.47
N GLU A 152 -20.22 -17.76 1.60
CA GLU A 152 -20.61 -16.55 2.32
C GLU A 152 -19.82 -16.41 3.66
N ASP A 153 -19.00 -17.43 4.02
CA ASP A 153 -18.19 -17.42 5.24
C ASP A 153 -16.92 -16.61 5.04
N LEU A 154 -16.85 -15.44 5.66
CA LEU A 154 -15.71 -14.53 5.63
C LEU A 154 -14.43 -15.11 6.21
N VAL A 155 -14.53 -16.05 7.17
CA VAL A 155 -13.35 -16.70 7.76
C VAL A 155 -12.69 -17.59 6.71
N TYR A 156 -13.48 -18.46 6.06
CA TYR A 156 -12.99 -19.31 4.98
C TYR A 156 -12.49 -18.48 3.77
N PHE A 157 -13.27 -17.47 3.37
CA PHE A 157 -12.92 -16.58 2.28
C PHE A 157 -11.55 -15.91 2.51
N CYS A 158 -11.37 -15.25 3.65
CA CYS A 158 -10.11 -14.54 3.97
C CYS A 158 -8.92 -15.50 4.07
N ASP A 159 -9.11 -16.67 4.67
CA ASP A 159 -8.06 -17.69 4.78
C ASP A 159 -7.54 -18.14 3.41
N GLU A 160 -8.45 -18.48 2.49
CA GLU A 160 -8.09 -18.94 1.16
C GLU A 160 -7.50 -17.81 0.29
N VAL A 161 -8.00 -16.57 0.41
CA VAL A 161 -7.41 -15.40 -0.26
C VAL A 161 -5.96 -15.17 0.21
N ILE A 162 -5.71 -15.26 1.52
CA ILE A 162 -4.37 -15.08 2.09
C ILE A 162 -3.42 -16.20 1.64
N LYS A 163 -3.85 -17.46 1.68
CA LYS A 163 -3.06 -18.60 1.20
C LYS A 163 -2.68 -18.42 -0.28
N HIS A 164 -3.63 -17.97 -1.09
CA HIS A 164 -3.34 -17.73 -2.50
C HIS A 164 -2.41 -16.53 -2.71
N ALA A 165 -2.54 -15.45 -1.94
CA ALA A 165 -1.62 -14.33 -1.95
C ALA A 165 -0.19 -14.77 -1.57
N GLU A 166 -0.02 -15.65 -0.58
CA GLU A 166 1.27 -16.26 -0.21
C GLU A 166 1.85 -17.14 -1.33
N TYR A 167 0.99 -17.92 -1.98
CA TYR A 167 1.41 -18.70 -3.14
C TYR A 167 1.93 -17.79 -4.26
N VAL A 168 1.19 -16.75 -4.64
CA VAL A 168 1.63 -15.80 -5.67
C VAL A 168 2.90 -15.08 -5.25
N LEU A 169 3.02 -14.68 -3.99
CA LEU A 169 4.24 -14.10 -3.42
C LEU A 169 5.44 -15.04 -3.61
N SER A 170 5.28 -16.34 -3.34
CA SER A 170 6.35 -17.32 -3.53
C SER A 170 6.79 -17.48 -4.99
N GLN A 171 5.95 -17.09 -5.95
CA GLN A 171 6.26 -17.13 -7.38
C GLN A 171 6.92 -15.83 -7.89
N THR A 172 6.98 -14.77 -7.10
CA THR A 172 7.57 -13.49 -7.53
C THR A 172 9.02 -13.60 -8.00
N PRO A 173 9.90 -14.49 -7.46
CA PRO A 173 11.24 -14.70 -7.99
C PRO A 173 11.28 -15.26 -9.42
N GLU A 174 10.26 -16.03 -9.82
CA GLU A 174 10.19 -16.56 -11.19
C GLU A 174 9.71 -15.50 -12.21
N MET A 175 9.08 -14.43 -11.73
CA MET A 175 8.57 -13.33 -12.55
C MET A 175 9.59 -12.18 -12.67
N LEU A 176 10.42 -11.97 -11.63
CA LEU A 176 11.38 -10.87 -11.57
C LEU A 176 12.79 -11.41 -11.29
N PRO A 177 13.68 -11.47 -12.32
CA PRO A 177 14.98 -12.15 -12.21
C PRO A 177 15.88 -11.65 -11.07
N VAL A 178 15.79 -10.36 -10.69
CA VAL A 178 16.60 -9.81 -9.59
C VAL A 178 16.24 -10.46 -8.24
N LEU A 179 14.96 -10.78 -8.01
CA LEU A 179 14.52 -11.49 -6.80
C LEU A 179 15.07 -12.90 -6.76
N LYS A 180 15.07 -13.60 -7.92
CA LYS A 180 15.62 -14.94 -8.06
C LYS A 180 17.12 -14.96 -7.78
N GLN A 181 17.86 -13.99 -8.30
CA GLN A 181 19.31 -13.85 -8.08
C GLN A 181 19.64 -13.59 -6.60
N ALA A 182 18.81 -12.79 -5.92
CA ALA A 182 18.96 -12.51 -4.49
C ALA A 182 18.43 -13.63 -3.59
N GLY A 183 17.65 -14.58 -4.12
CA GLY A 183 17.03 -15.66 -3.35
C GLY A 183 15.92 -15.17 -2.40
N VAL A 184 15.25 -14.08 -2.75
CA VAL A 184 14.18 -13.46 -1.94
C VAL A 184 12.87 -13.33 -2.73
N VAL A 185 11.76 -13.16 -2.00
CA VAL A 185 10.47 -12.77 -2.57
C VAL A 185 10.33 -11.23 -2.60
N ASP A 186 9.31 -10.72 -3.30
CA ASP A 186 9.05 -9.27 -3.33
C ASP A 186 8.73 -8.73 -1.93
N SER A 187 9.50 -7.74 -1.51
CA SER A 187 9.38 -7.11 -0.18
C SER A 187 8.03 -6.41 0.00
N GLY A 188 7.55 -5.71 -1.03
CA GLY A 188 6.24 -5.04 -1.02
C GLY A 188 5.08 -6.03 -0.93
N GLY A 189 5.14 -7.11 -1.70
CA GLY A 189 4.18 -8.22 -1.64
C GLY A 189 4.19 -8.91 -0.28
N GLN A 190 5.38 -9.11 0.31
CA GLN A 190 5.49 -9.63 1.68
C GLN A 190 4.82 -8.71 2.68
N GLY A 191 5.02 -7.40 2.57
CA GLY A 191 4.36 -6.41 3.43
C GLY A 191 2.83 -6.47 3.30
N LEU A 192 2.30 -6.56 2.09
CA LEU A 192 0.85 -6.70 1.86
C LEU A 192 0.28 -7.97 2.52
N VAL A 193 0.97 -9.11 2.38
CA VAL A 193 0.55 -10.36 3.03
C VAL A 193 0.54 -10.20 4.55
N GLN A 194 1.49 -9.47 5.14
CA GLN A 194 1.47 -9.24 6.59
C GLN A 194 0.30 -8.35 7.05
N VAL A 195 -0.10 -7.36 6.25
CA VAL A 195 -1.33 -6.58 6.53
C VAL A 195 -2.55 -7.49 6.52
N LEU A 196 -2.70 -8.32 5.48
CA LEU A 196 -3.84 -9.25 5.38
C LEU A 196 -3.89 -10.25 6.53
N LYS A 197 -2.73 -10.82 6.92
CA LYS A 197 -2.64 -11.74 8.07
C LYS A 197 -3.03 -11.09 9.39
N GLY A 198 -2.55 -9.87 9.65
CA GLY A 198 -2.93 -9.16 10.86
C GLY A 198 -4.42 -8.85 10.92
N ALA A 199 -5.02 -8.45 9.79
CA ALA A 199 -6.46 -8.23 9.69
C ALA A 199 -7.25 -9.55 9.95
N TYR A 200 -6.79 -10.65 9.40
CA TYR A 200 -7.39 -11.96 9.60
C TYR A 200 -7.29 -12.45 11.05
N ASP A 201 -6.14 -12.23 11.70
CA ASP A 201 -5.98 -12.56 13.13
C ASP A 201 -7.01 -11.83 14.00
N SER A 202 -7.32 -10.57 13.68
CA SER A 202 -8.39 -9.82 14.34
C SER A 202 -9.78 -10.38 14.04
N LEU A 203 -10.05 -10.80 12.80
CA LEU A 203 -11.31 -11.45 12.43
C LEU A 203 -11.56 -12.74 13.22
N LEU A 204 -10.48 -13.50 13.49
CA LEU A 204 -10.52 -14.72 14.32
C LEU A 204 -10.67 -14.42 15.83
N GLY A 205 -10.71 -13.15 16.24
CA GLY A 205 -10.82 -12.77 17.64
C GLY A 205 -9.56 -13.01 18.47
N LYS A 206 -8.37 -13.07 17.85
CA LYS A 206 -7.12 -13.15 18.60
C LYS A 206 -6.89 -11.87 19.40
N GLU A 207 -6.28 -12.01 20.59
CA GLU A 207 -5.88 -10.85 21.40
C GLU A 207 -4.79 -10.06 20.69
N ILE A 208 -5.07 -8.79 20.38
CA ILE A 208 -4.18 -7.86 19.70
C ILE A 208 -4.18 -6.54 20.47
N ASP A 209 -3.00 -6.01 20.73
CA ASP A 209 -2.87 -4.66 21.26
C ASP A 209 -3.11 -3.63 20.15
N TYR A 210 -4.24 -2.94 20.23
CA TYR A 210 -4.64 -1.90 19.27
C TYR A 210 -4.10 -0.51 19.63
N SER A 211 -3.33 -0.35 20.70
CA SER A 211 -2.76 0.94 21.08
C SER A 211 -1.80 1.46 20.01
N ILE A 212 -1.97 2.69 19.58
CA ILE A 212 -1.09 3.37 18.63
C ILE A 212 -0.18 4.30 19.45
N GLU A 213 1.06 3.87 19.71
CA GLU A 213 2.04 4.72 20.37
C GLU A 213 2.56 5.79 19.39
N GLU A 214 2.71 7.02 19.87
CA GLU A 214 3.43 8.07 19.15
C GLU A 214 4.93 7.76 19.19
N THR A 215 5.44 6.99 18.25
CA THR A 215 6.89 6.83 18.09
C THR A 215 7.43 8.08 17.39
N PRO A 216 8.35 8.84 18.00
CA PRO A 216 9.03 9.92 17.28
C PRO A 216 9.76 9.30 16.08
N ALA A 217 9.66 9.96 14.92
CA ALA A 217 10.34 9.54 13.70
C ALA A 217 11.86 9.50 13.96
N SER A 218 12.39 8.33 14.31
CA SER A 218 13.83 8.12 14.33
C SER A 218 14.29 7.93 12.90
N ALA A 219 15.12 8.83 12.41
CA ALA A 219 15.87 8.66 11.19
C ALA A 219 16.87 7.51 11.42
N GLY A 220 16.46 6.28 11.14
CA GLY A 220 17.32 5.12 11.15
C GLY A 220 18.26 5.19 9.94
N THR A 221 19.55 5.30 10.19
CA THR A 221 20.58 5.09 9.19
C THR A 221 20.63 3.61 8.84
N ALA A 222 20.04 3.22 7.72
CA ALA A 222 20.15 1.88 7.17
C ALA A 222 21.63 1.57 6.89
N LYS A 223 22.10 0.40 7.32
CA LYS A 223 23.40 -0.14 6.88
C LYS A 223 23.26 -0.57 5.43
N VAL A 224 23.90 0.15 4.55
CA VAL A 224 24.01 -0.17 3.13
C VAL A 224 24.82 -1.47 3.01
N SER A 225 24.18 -2.55 2.59
CA SER A 225 24.85 -3.73 2.05
C SER A 225 25.33 -3.37 0.63
N GLU A 226 26.51 -3.86 0.23
CA GLU A 226 27.13 -3.53 -1.06
C GLU A 226 26.17 -3.82 -2.22
N PRO A 227 25.97 -2.86 -3.15
CA PRO A 227 25.01 -2.99 -4.23
C PRO A 227 25.51 -3.96 -5.29
N ALA A 228 24.63 -4.85 -5.76
CA ALA A 228 24.82 -5.48 -7.06
C ALA A 228 24.89 -4.38 -8.13
N GLU A 229 25.90 -4.43 -9.02
CA GLU A 229 26.14 -3.45 -10.09
C GLU A 229 24.96 -3.40 -11.07
N GLN A 230 23.92 -2.63 -10.73
CA GLN A 230 22.95 -2.13 -11.69
C GLN A 230 23.30 -0.67 -11.96
N GLU A 231 23.41 -0.31 -13.22
CA GLU A 231 23.61 1.08 -13.63
C GLU A 231 22.38 1.91 -13.19
N ILE A 232 22.49 2.57 -12.03
CA ILE A 232 21.44 3.48 -11.53
C ILE A 232 21.47 4.73 -12.40
N LYS A 233 20.54 4.83 -13.34
CA LYS A 233 20.41 5.98 -14.25
C LYS A 233 19.96 7.24 -13.52
N TYR A 234 19.13 7.10 -12.50
CA TYR A 234 18.58 8.19 -11.70
C TYR A 234 18.95 7.98 -10.23
N GLY A 235 19.88 8.80 -9.73
CA GLY A 235 20.50 8.61 -8.42
C GLY A 235 19.71 9.21 -7.24
N TYR A 236 18.61 9.91 -7.50
CA TYR A 236 17.84 10.61 -6.47
C TYR A 236 16.35 10.28 -6.57
N CYS A 237 15.74 9.88 -5.44
CA CYS A 237 14.30 9.79 -5.28
C CYS A 237 13.77 11.14 -4.74
N THR A 238 12.90 11.77 -5.51
CA THR A 238 12.28 13.03 -5.10
C THR A 238 10.80 12.78 -4.81
N GLU A 239 10.38 13.12 -3.59
CA GLU A 239 8.99 13.09 -3.17
C GLU A 239 8.51 14.48 -2.78
N PHE A 240 7.31 14.83 -3.20
CA PHE A 240 6.64 16.04 -2.78
C PHE A 240 5.12 15.92 -2.86
N ILE A 241 4.45 16.79 -2.10
CA ILE A 241 2.99 16.90 -2.09
C ILE A 241 2.64 18.31 -2.56
N ILE A 242 1.80 18.41 -3.59
CA ILE A 242 1.22 19.66 -4.03
C ILE A 242 -0.16 19.77 -3.39
N VAL A 243 -0.40 20.82 -2.61
CA VAL A 243 -1.73 21.13 -2.10
C VAL A 243 -2.49 21.89 -3.19
N LEU A 244 -3.64 21.37 -3.55
CA LEU A 244 -4.45 21.92 -4.62
C LEU A 244 -5.43 22.98 -4.08
N THR A 245 -5.58 24.07 -4.82
CA THR A 245 -6.65 25.05 -4.57
C THR A 245 -7.97 24.68 -5.27
N ARG A 246 -7.92 23.74 -6.21
CA ARG A 246 -9.05 23.10 -6.89
C ARG A 246 -8.62 21.71 -7.39
N PRO A 247 -9.54 20.77 -7.57
CA PRO A 247 -9.22 19.48 -8.19
C PRO A 247 -8.59 19.63 -9.58
N LEU A 248 -7.66 18.73 -9.91
CA LEU A 248 -7.13 18.64 -11.26
C LEU A 248 -8.15 18.02 -12.21
N SER A 249 -8.24 18.54 -13.42
CA SER A 249 -8.94 17.83 -14.49
C SER A 249 -8.11 16.64 -14.98
N GLU A 250 -8.75 15.65 -15.59
CA GLU A 250 -8.07 14.49 -16.18
C GLU A 250 -6.98 14.89 -17.20
N LYS A 251 -7.21 15.99 -17.93
CA LYS A 251 -6.23 16.51 -18.88
C LYS A 251 -5.00 17.06 -18.19
N GLU A 252 -5.17 17.86 -17.14
CA GLU A 252 -4.06 18.42 -16.36
C GLU A 252 -3.26 17.32 -15.66
N GLU A 253 -3.92 16.31 -15.11
CA GLU A 253 -3.24 15.14 -14.51
C GLU A 253 -2.40 14.39 -15.55
N LYS A 254 -2.94 14.18 -16.76
CA LYS A 254 -2.23 13.51 -17.84
C LYS A 254 -1.02 14.33 -18.34
N GLU A 255 -1.17 15.64 -18.51
CA GLU A 255 -0.09 16.54 -18.91
C GLU A 255 1.02 16.55 -17.85
N TYR A 256 0.66 16.59 -16.58
CA TYR A 256 1.60 16.53 -15.46
C TYR A 256 2.37 15.21 -15.43
N LYS A 257 1.69 14.08 -15.58
CA LYS A 257 2.33 12.74 -15.67
C LYS A 257 3.31 12.68 -16.85
N SER A 258 2.90 13.16 -18.03
CA SER A 258 3.76 13.17 -19.22
C SER A 258 5.01 14.04 -19.06
N TYR A 259 4.89 15.16 -18.35
CA TYR A 259 6.05 15.99 -18.01
C TYR A 259 7.05 15.23 -17.13
N LEU A 260 6.56 14.58 -16.07
CA LEU A 260 7.42 13.82 -15.19
C LEU A 260 8.13 12.65 -15.88
N GLU A 261 7.46 11.98 -16.84
CA GLU A 261 8.08 10.93 -17.67
C GLU A 261 9.28 11.40 -18.47
N SER A 262 9.32 12.70 -18.81
CA SER A 262 10.44 13.28 -19.54
C SER A 262 11.69 13.48 -18.68
N ILE A 263 11.57 13.49 -17.35
CA ILE A 263 12.65 13.84 -16.42
C ILE A 263 13.06 12.70 -15.48
N GLY A 264 12.26 11.63 -15.36
CA GLY A 264 12.54 10.50 -14.48
C GLY A 264 11.97 9.16 -14.96
N ASP A 265 12.20 8.10 -14.19
CA ASP A 265 11.57 6.80 -14.40
C ASP A 265 10.90 6.31 -13.10
N SER A 266 10.24 5.15 -13.14
CA SER A 266 9.58 4.55 -11.97
C SER A 266 8.67 5.53 -11.21
N ILE A 267 7.97 6.38 -11.97
CA ILE A 267 7.19 7.50 -11.46
C ILE A 267 5.86 6.99 -10.88
N VAL A 268 5.50 7.53 -9.72
CA VAL A 268 4.17 7.33 -9.12
C VAL A 268 3.55 8.69 -8.85
N VAL A 269 2.41 8.95 -9.46
CA VAL A 269 1.63 10.18 -9.27
C VAL A 269 0.22 9.83 -8.85
N VAL A 270 -0.19 10.37 -7.71
CA VAL A 270 -1.52 10.20 -7.17
C VAL A 270 -2.13 11.56 -6.92
N ALA A 271 -3.26 11.81 -7.54
CA ALA A 271 -4.06 13.01 -7.31
C ALA A 271 -5.37 12.64 -6.59
N ASP A 272 -5.78 13.47 -5.64
CA ASP A 272 -7.15 13.55 -5.12
C ASP A 272 -7.67 15.00 -5.24
N ASP A 273 -8.80 15.28 -4.62
CA ASP A 273 -9.42 16.62 -4.72
C ASP A 273 -8.62 17.73 -4.01
N GLU A 274 -7.75 17.36 -3.07
CA GLU A 274 -7.02 18.27 -2.19
C GLU A 274 -5.51 18.29 -2.46
N VAL A 275 -4.94 17.14 -2.87
CA VAL A 275 -3.48 17.02 -3.01
C VAL A 275 -3.07 16.20 -4.24
N VAL A 276 -1.88 16.51 -4.77
CA VAL A 276 -1.15 15.61 -5.68
C VAL A 276 0.10 15.15 -4.98
N LYS A 277 0.24 13.85 -4.78
CA LYS A 277 1.48 13.24 -4.31
C LYS A 277 2.28 12.73 -5.49
N THR A 278 3.53 13.11 -5.55
CA THR A 278 4.47 12.75 -6.60
C THR A 278 5.68 12.08 -5.99
N HIS A 279 6.06 10.94 -6.57
CA HIS A 279 7.34 10.28 -6.37
C HIS A 279 8.01 10.12 -7.73
N VAL A 280 9.19 10.70 -7.91
CA VAL A 280 9.93 10.65 -9.17
C VAL A 280 11.43 10.50 -8.91
N PRO A 281 12.05 9.39 -9.33
CA PRO A 281 13.49 9.26 -9.41
C PRO A 281 14.04 10.13 -10.53
N VAL A 282 15.03 10.98 -10.22
CA VAL A 282 15.65 11.91 -11.15
C VAL A 282 17.17 11.85 -11.09
N SER A 283 17.85 12.27 -12.17
CA SER A 283 19.31 12.32 -12.22
C SER A 283 19.92 13.52 -11.48
N TYR A 284 19.12 14.53 -11.11
CA TYR A 284 19.55 15.76 -10.46
C TYR A 284 18.72 16.09 -9.24
N THR A 285 19.37 16.62 -8.18
CA THR A 285 18.72 17.13 -6.97
C THR A 285 17.93 18.44 -7.18
N HIS A 286 17.95 18.99 -8.38
CA HIS A 286 17.43 20.33 -8.66
C HIS A 286 16.13 20.33 -9.44
N LEU A 287 15.07 19.70 -8.89
CA LEU A 287 13.78 20.33 -8.99
C LEU A 287 13.77 21.46 -7.96
N THR A 288 14.53 22.52 -8.22
CA THR A 288 14.36 23.75 -7.48
C THR A 288 12.97 24.25 -7.79
N LEU A 289 12.03 23.97 -6.89
CA LEU A 289 10.92 24.88 -6.72
C LEU A 289 11.57 26.26 -6.52
N PRO A 290 11.18 27.30 -7.28
CA PRO A 290 11.70 28.62 -7.01
C PRO A 290 11.34 28.97 -5.58
N THR A 291 12.31 28.87 -4.66
CA THR A 291 12.20 29.48 -3.36
C THR A 291 12.25 30.96 -3.62
N THR A 292 11.11 31.60 -3.65
CA THR A 292 11.07 33.06 -3.57
C THR A 292 11.71 33.43 -2.24
N PRO A 293 12.83 34.16 -2.24
CA PRO A 293 13.38 34.68 -1.01
C PRO A 293 12.36 35.65 -0.43
N TYR A 294 11.94 35.45 0.78
CA TYR A 294 11.25 36.46 1.59
C TYR A 294 12.26 37.47 2.11
#